data_905495cd5b9cfced030696741c395443
#
_entry.id   905495cd5b9cfced030696741c395443
#
_cell.length_a   1.000
_cell.length_b   1.000
_cell.length_c   1.000
_cell.angle_alpha   90.00
_cell.angle_beta   90.00
_cell.angle_gamma   90.00
#
_symmetry.space_group_name_H-M   'P 1'
#
loop_
_entity.id
_entity.type
_entity.pdbx_description
1 polymer ?
#
loop_
_entity_poly.entity_id
_entity_poly.type
_entity_poly.pdbx_seq_one_letter_code
_entity_poly.pdbx_strand_id
1 'polypeptide(L)'
;MAIDDYQKASKLFDAEGGPILPVSTSCLERAAFLMGSKEQKQYIEGATLYDMVGRRYLDENLTKYSAKLFFFRSLLLRLVATVAANHNYKKNNSNDTWMDFSDCITHLKQIQTEDYCRFEDSAHCDFLWNPMKIQQTKNVDDFADHVYDFDAKYKLDDWSLELLQIATIDYSGS
;
A
#
# COMPACT_ATOMS: atom_id res chain seq x y z
N MET A 1 -18.63 10.48 3.19
CA MET A 1 -18.68 11.96 3.12
C MET A 1 -17.31 12.52 2.75
N ALA A 2 -16.32 12.60 3.62
CA ALA A 2 -15.02 13.22 3.26
C ALA A 2 -14.31 12.56 2.06
N ILE A 3 -14.30 11.24 1.96
CA ILE A 3 -13.69 10.50 0.85
C ILE A 3 -14.36 10.88 -0.47
N ASP A 4 -15.68 10.84 -0.54
CA ASP A 4 -16.44 11.19 -1.75
C ASP A 4 -16.22 12.64 -2.17
N ASP A 5 -16.08 13.54 -1.18
CA ASP A 5 -15.85 14.96 -1.44
C ASP A 5 -14.46 15.17 -2.07
N TYR A 6 -13.42 14.49 -1.57
CA TYR A 6 -12.09 14.53 -2.18
C TYR A 6 -12.08 13.93 -3.59
N GLN A 7 -12.75 12.80 -3.82
CA GLN A 7 -12.83 12.21 -5.15
C GLN A 7 -13.59 13.08 -6.15
N LYS A 8 -14.67 13.72 -5.71
CA LYS A 8 -15.41 14.69 -6.55
C LYS A 8 -14.55 15.91 -6.86
N ALA A 9 -13.87 16.46 -5.85
CA ALA A 9 -12.97 17.60 -6.03
C ALA A 9 -11.86 17.26 -7.04
N SER A 10 -11.23 16.09 -6.94
CA SER A 10 -10.23 15.66 -7.91
C SER A 10 -10.78 15.64 -9.33
N LYS A 11 -11.96 15.05 -9.55
CA LYS A 11 -12.59 14.99 -10.88
C LYS A 11 -12.92 16.38 -11.43
N LEU A 12 -13.36 17.31 -10.60
CA LEU A 12 -13.63 18.69 -11.01
C LEU A 12 -12.34 19.39 -11.45
N PHE A 13 -11.27 19.27 -10.67
CA PHE A 13 -9.96 19.84 -11.02
C PHE A 13 -9.37 19.21 -12.28
N ASP A 14 -9.55 17.90 -12.50
CA ASP A 14 -9.11 17.25 -13.74
C ASP A 14 -9.90 17.76 -14.97
N ALA A 15 -11.18 18.08 -14.80
CA ALA A 15 -12.03 18.56 -15.89
C ALA A 15 -11.74 20.03 -16.29
N GLU A 16 -11.25 20.86 -15.36
CA GLU A 16 -10.93 22.25 -15.64
C GLU A 16 -9.69 22.43 -16.52
N GLY A 17 -8.79 21.46 -16.56
CA GLY A 17 -7.56 21.44 -17.37
C GLY A 17 -6.58 22.58 -17.02
N GLY A 18 -5.31 22.27 -16.88
CA GLY A 18 -4.28 23.29 -16.60
C GLY A 18 -3.42 22.98 -15.38
N PRO A 19 -2.76 23.97 -14.75
CA PRO A 19 -1.82 23.77 -13.65
C PRO A 19 -2.44 23.28 -12.34
N ILE A 20 -3.64 22.73 -12.38
CA ILE A 20 -4.45 22.24 -11.25
C ILE A 20 -4.18 20.76 -10.97
N LEU A 21 -3.38 20.10 -11.82
CA LEU A 21 -3.00 18.70 -11.63
C LEU A 21 -2.43 18.36 -10.22
N PRO A 22 -1.58 19.24 -9.61
CA PRO A 22 -1.12 19.01 -8.25
C PRO A 22 -2.23 19.00 -7.21
N VAL A 23 -3.25 19.86 -7.35
CA VAL A 23 -4.39 19.92 -6.41
C VAL A 23 -5.28 18.70 -6.56
N SER A 24 -5.59 18.30 -7.80
CA SER A 24 -6.33 17.06 -8.09
C SER A 24 -5.61 15.84 -7.50
N THR A 25 -4.31 15.74 -7.69
CA THR A 25 -3.49 14.65 -7.17
C THR A 25 -3.47 14.62 -5.64
N SER A 26 -3.37 15.77 -4.98
CA SER A 26 -3.46 15.88 -3.52
C SER A 26 -4.84 15.46 -2.99
N CYS A 27 -5.91 15.73 -3.72
CA CYS A 27 -7.24 15.24 -3.36
C CYS A 27 -7.31 13.70 -3.42
N LEU A 28 -6.75 13.08 -4.46
CA LEU A 28 -6.68 11.61 -4.55
C LEU A 28 -5.82 11.02 -3.44
N GLU A 29 -4.67 11.61 -3.15
CA GLU A 29 -3.80 11.19 -2.05
C GLU A 29 -4.56 11.21 -0.72
N ARG A 30 -5.31 12.28 -0.44
CA ARG A 30 -6.08 12.40 0.79
C ARG A 30 -7.21 11.38 0.87
N ALA A 31 -7.90 11.13 -0.25
CA ALA A 31 -8.93 10.08 -0.32
C ALA A 31 -8.32 8.70 -0.06
N ALA A 32 -7.19 8.38 -0.69
CA ALA A 32 -6.48 7.11 -0.50
C ALA A 32 -6.05 6.91 0.97
N PHE A 33 -5.49 7.95 1.59
CA PHE A 33 -5.10 7.93 3.00
C PHE A 33 -6.29 7.60 3.92
N LEU A 34 -7.43 8.26 3.71
CA LEU A 34 -8.63 8.02 4.51
C LEU A 34 -9.20 6.61 4.28
N MET A 35 -9.21 6.13 3.03
CA MET A 35 -9.67 4.78 2.69
C MET A 35 -8.83 3.70 3.38
N GLY A 36 -7.51 3.91 3.45
CA GLY A 36 -6.58 2.99 4.10
C GLY A 36 -6.59 3.05 5.62
N SER A 37 -7.37 3.94 6.25
CA SER A 37 -7.45 4.01 7.71
C SER A 37 -8.11 2.78 8.31
N LYS A 38 -7.81 2.50 9.58
CA LYS A 38 -8.41 1.37 10.31
C LYS A 38 -9.93 1.47 10.50
N GLU A 39 -10.46 2.69 10.41
CA GLU A 39 -11.90 2.94 10.51
C GLU A 39 -12.63 2.58 9.21
N GLN A 40 -12.03 2.89 8.06
CA GLN A 40 -12.66 2.68 6.75
C GLN A 40 -12.36 1.30 6.17
N LYS A 41 -11.14 0.80 6.33
CA LYS A 41 -10.68 -0.52 5.86
C LYS A 41 -10.94 -0.77 4.36
N GLN A 42 -10.99 0.29 3.56
CA GLN A 42 -11.14 0.23 2.10
C GLN A 42 -9.75 0.11 1.46
N TYR A 43 -9.02 -0.94 1.85
CA TYR A 43 -7.59 -1.06 1.53
C TYR A 43 -7.32 -1.17 0.03
N ILE A 44 -8.11 -1.94 -0.71
CA ILE A 44 -7.90 -2.14 -2.16
C ILE A 44 -8.25 -0.90 -2.95
N GLU A 45 -9.34 -0.22 -2.59
CA GLU A 45 -9.73 1.06 -3.20
C GLU A 45 -8.67 2.14 -2.92
N GLY A 46 -8.19 2.23 -1.67
CA GLY A 46 -7.10 3.12 -1.29
C GLY A 46 -5.80 2.83 -2.05
N ALA A 47 -5.45 1.54 -2.20
CA ALA A 47 -4.30 1.11 -2.98
C ALA A 47 -4.41 1.56 -4.45
N THR A 48 -5.59 1.40 -5.05
CA THR A 48 -5.83 1.82 -6.44
C THR A 48 -5.64 3.33 -6.62
N LEU A 49 -6.10 4.14 -5.67
CA LEU A 49 -5.88 5.58 -5.71
C LEU A 49 -4.39 5.94 -5.54
N TYR A 50 -3.65 5.26 -4.66
CA TYR A 50 -2.21 5.48 -4.55
C TYR A 50 -1.44 5.09 -5.81
N ASP A 51 -1.85 4.05 -6.53
CA ASP A 51 -1.29 3.72 -7.85
C ASP A 51 -1.51 4.87 -8.85
N MET A 52 -2.72 5.43 -8.88
CA MET A 52 -3.02 6.57 -9.74
C MET A 52 -2.16 7.79 -9.37
N VAL A 53 -2.01 8.07 -8.08
CA VAL A 53 -1.14 9.15 -7.59
C VAL A 53 0.31 8.91 -8.01
N GLY A 54 0.84 7.71 -7.78
CA GLY A 54 2.20 7.33 -8.16
C GLY A 54 2.46 7.54 -9.66
N ARG A 55 1.54 7.10 -10.52
CA ARG A 55 1.64 7.29 -11.98
C ARG A 55 1.62 8.76 -12.38
N ARG A 56 0.78 9.60 -11.78
CA ARG A 56 0.78 11.04 -12.03
C ARG A 56 2.12 11.69 -11.66
N TYR A 57 2.74 11.24 -10.55
CA TYR A 57 4.07 11.73 -10.17
C TYR A 57 5.17 11.25 -11.12
N LEU A 58 5.02 10.08 -11.76
CA LEU A 58 5.98 9.60 -12.76
C LEU A 58 5.98 10.45 -14.03
N ASP A 59 4.81 10.97 -14.42
CA ASP A 59 4.66 11.78 -15.63
C ASP A 59 5.36 13.15 -15.51
N GLU A 60 5.70 13.57 -14.29
CA GLU A 60 6.36 14.84 -14.02
C GLU A 60 7.85 14.65 -13.69
N ASN A 61 8.74 15.21 -14.50
CA ASN A 61 10.20 15.05 -14.34
C ASN A 61 10.74 15.49 -12.98
N LEU A 62 10.14 16.51 -12.34
CA LEU A 62 10.62 17.05 -11.07
C LEU A 62 10.17 16.19 -9.87
N THR A 63 9.05 15.49 -9.99
CA THR A 63 8.42 14.78 -8.87
C THR A 63 8.48 13.26 -8.99
N LYS A 64 8.98 12.73 -10.12
CA LYS A 64 9.02 11.29 -10.40
C LYS A 64 9.62 10.42 -9.27
N TYR A 65 10.60 10.97 -8.53
CA TYR A 65 11.20 10.24 -7.41
C TYR A 65 10.26 10.09 -6.21
N SER A 66 9.26 10.96 -6.09
CA SER A 66 8.23 10.86 -5.06
C SER A 66 7.24 9.73 -5.33
N ALA A 67 7.12 9.27 -6.57
CA ALA A 67 6.26 8.15 -6.96
C ALA A 67 6.54 6.89 -6.14
N LYS A 68 7.80 6.65 -5.73
CA LYS A 68 8.20 5.51 -4.89
C LYS A 68 7.37 5.39 -3.61
N LEU A 69 7.11 6.51 -2.94
CA LEU A 69 6.34 6.53 -1.71
C LEU A 69 4.89 6.07 -1.96
N PHE A 70 4.30 6.50 -3.05
CA PHE A 70 2.91 6.17 -3.36
C PHE A 70 2.76 4.73 -3.82
N PHE A 71 3.69 4.20 -4.59
CA PHE A 71 3.74 2.78 -4.91
C PHE A 71 3.97 1.91 -3.67
N PHE A 72 4.84 2.35 -2.76
CA PHE A 72 5.01 1.67 -1.48
C PHE A 72 3.71 1.62 -0.69
N ARG A 73 3.00 2.75 -0.55
CA ARG A 73 1.71 2.82 0.15
C ARG A 73 0.63 1.98 -0.51
N SER A 74 0.58 1.95 -1.85
CA SER A 74 -0.34 1.06 -2.58
C SER A 74 -0.08 -0.40 -2.26
N LEU A 75 1.16 -0.85 -2.38
CA LEU A 75 1.55 -2.22 -2.10
C LEU A 75 1.35 -2.59 -0.62
N LEU A 76 1.61 -1.66 0.30
CA LEU A 76 1.35 -1.85 1.72
C LEU A 76 -0.13 -2.09 2.01
N LEU A 77 -1.03 -1.32 1.41
CA LEU A 77 -2.48 -1.52 1.54
C LEU A 77 -2.92 -2.87 0.97
N ARG A 78 -2.36 -3.30 -0.16
CA ARG A 78 -2.65 -4.62 -0.73
C ARG A 78 -2.17 -5.74 0.18
N LEU A 79 -1.00 -5.59 0.78
CA LEU A 79 -0.47 -6.52 1.78
C LEU A 79 -1.45 -6.66 2.97
N VAL A 80 -1.86 -5.52 3.55
CA VAL A 80 -2.80 -5.50 4.69
C VAL A 80 -4.15 -6.12 4.30
N ALA A 81 -4.68 -5.78 3.11
CA ALA A 81 -5.92 -6.36 2.61
C ALA A 81 -5.84 -7.89 2.51
N THR A 82 -4.73 -8.41 1.99
CA THR A 82 -4.50 -9.84 1.85
C THR A 82 -4.45 -10.54 3.21
N VAL A 83 -3.72 -9.96 4.17
CA VAL A 83 -3.62 -10.51 5.53
C VAL A 83 -4.99 -10.50 6.22
N ALA A 84 -5.72 -9.38 6.16
CA ALA A 84 -7.05 -9.25 6.76
C ALA A 84 -8.08 -10.22 6.16
N ALA A 85 -8.05 -10.41 4.84
CA ALA A 85 -8.93 -11.38 4.16
C ALA A 85 -8.66 -12.82 4.64
N ASN A 86 -7.40 -13.18 4.78
CA ASN A 86 -7.00 -14.53 5.21
C ASN A 86 -7.31 -14.78 6.71
N HIS A 87 -7.16 -13.75 7.56
CA HIS A 87 -7.59 -13.85 8.95
C HIS A 87 -9.08 -14.19 9.08
N ASN A 88 -9.94 -13.49 8.34
CA ASN A 88 -11.38 -13.75 8.32
C ASN A 88 -11.71 -15.16 7.78
N TYR A 89 -10.95 -15.66 6.82
CA TYR A 89 -11.14 -17.02 6.27
C TYR A 89 -10.77 -18.09 7.29
N LYS A 90 -9.63 -17.96 7.99
CA LYS A 90 -9.21 -18.89 9.06
C LYS A 90 -10.23 -18.97 10.18
N LYS A 91 -10.82 -17.86 10.59
CA LYS A 91 -11.82 -17.80 11.64
C LYS A 91 -13.09 -18.61 11.31
N ASN A 92 -13.40 -18.74 10.02
CA ASN A 92 -14.59 -19.42 9.52
C ASN A 92 -14.33 -20.88 9.08
N ASN A 93 -13.07 -21.24 8.76
CA ASN A 93 -12.70 -22.55 8.26
C ASN A 93 -11.39 -23.02 8.90
N SER A 94 -11.46 -24.00 9.79
CA SER A 94 -10.35 -24.45 10.64
C SER A 94 -9.24 -25.25 9.95
N ASN A 95 -9.23 -25.42 8.63
CA ASN A 95 -8.22 -26.21 7.92
C ASN A 95 -7.42 -25.39 6.90
N ASP A 96 -6.11 -25.32 7.17
CA ASP A 96 -4.99 -25.01 6.25
C ASP A 96 -5.26 -24.05 5.08
N THR A 97 -5.42 -22.77 5.37
CA THR A 97 -5.42 -21.77 4.30
C THR A 97 -4.08 -21.04 4.28
N TRP A 98 -3.34 -21.24 3.21
CA TRP A 98 -2.16 -20.46 2.87
C TRP A 98 -2.61 -19.04 2.50
N MET A 99 -1.95 -18.02 3.01
CA MET A 99 -2.17 -16.67 2.52
C MET A 99 -1.74 -16.59 1.06
N ASP A 100 -2.66 -16.26 0.17
CA ASP A 100 -2.34 -16.08 -1.25
C ASP A 100 -1.95 -14.62 -1.51
N PHE A 101 -0.66 -14.38 -1.72
CA PHE A 101 -0.12 -13.07 -2.09
C PHE A 101 0.07 -12.91 -3.60
N SER A 102 -0.51 -13.79 -4.41
CA SER A 102 -0.32 -13.76 -5.87
C SER A 102 -0.66 -12.41 -6.48
N ASP A 103 -1.75 -11.77 -6.02
CA ASP A 103 -2.16 -10.46 -6.49
C ASP A 103 -1.16 -9.36 -6.08
N CYS A 104 -0.69 -9.38 -4.84
CA CYS A 104 0.35 -8.47 -4.37
C CYS A 104 1.64 -8.62 -5.18
N ILE A 105 2.08 -9.86 -5.40
CA ILE A 105 3.30 -10.16 -6.16
C ILE A 105 3.15 -9.73 -7.61
N THR A 106 2.00 -9.99 -8.21
CA THR A 106 1.71 -9.59 -9.59
C THR A 106 1.76 -8.07 -9.73
N HIS A 107 1.14 -7.37 -8.81
CA HIS A 107 1.13 -5.90 -8.81
C HIS A 107 2.51 -5.31 -8.56
N LEU A 108 3.29 -5.87 -7.63
CA LEU A 108 4.68 -5.48 -7.41
C LEU A 108 5.52 -5.63 -8.69
N LYS A 109 5.40 -6.76 -9.39
CA LYS A 109 6.09 -7.00 -10.66
C LYS A 109 5.64 -6.01 -11.74
N GLN A 110 4.37 -5.66 -11.80
CA GLN A 110 3.86 -4.66 -12.73
C GLN A 110 4.51 -3.30 -12.46
N ILE A 111 4.56 -2.85 -11.21
CA ILE A 111 5.24 -1.60 -10.86
C ILE A 111 6.73 -1.67 -11.25
N GLN A 112 7.40 -2.78 -10.99
CA GLN A 112 8.81 -2.96 -11.38
C GLN A 112 9.04 -2.81 -12.88
N THR A 113 8.12 -3.31 -13.72
CA THR A 113 8.25 -3.23 -15.18
C THR A 113 7.90 -1.86 -15.76
N GLU A 114 7.04 -1.11 -15.11
CA GLU A 114 6.58 0.22 -15.55
C GLU A 114 7.38 1.37 -14.90
N ASP A 115 8.27 1.03 -13.96
CA ASP A 115 8.85 1.99 -13.04
C ASP A 115 10.12 2.65 -13.57
N TYR A 116 10.00 3.92 -13.96
CA TYR A 116 11.12 4.80 -14.27
C TYR A 116 11.76 5.46 -13.03
N CYS A 117 11.20 5.29 -11.84
CA CYS A 117 11.74 5.83 -10.59
C CYS A 117 12.65 4.85 -9.84
N ARG A 118 12.92 3.68 -10.40
CA ARG A 118 13.73 2.61 -9.80
C ARG A 118 13.18 2.14 -8.45
N PHE A 119 11.89 1.88 -8.39
CA PHE A 119 11.28 1.31 -7.20
C PHE A 119 11.88 -0.07 -6.87
N GLU A 120 12.19 -0.87 -7.89
CA GLU A 120 12.80 -2.19 -7.74
C GLU A 120 14.13 -2.18 -6.98
N ASP A 121 14.93 -1.10 -7.14
CA ASP A 121 16.22 -0.91 -6.46
C ASP A 121 16.04 -0.27 -5.06
N SER A 122 14.80 -0.12 -4.59
CA SER A 122 14.53 0.56 -3.32
C SER A 122 14.43 -0.41 -2.16
N ALA A 123 14.89 0.04 -0.99
CA ALA A 123 14.71 -0.69 0.26
C ALA A 123 13.22 -0.96 0.58
N HIS A 124 12.31 -0.12 0.10
CA HIS A 124 10.87 -0.30 0.25
C HIS A 124 10.35 -1.49 -0.55
N CYS A 125 10.90 -1.72 -1.75
CA CYS A 125 10.59 -2.89 -2.55
C CYS A 125 11.08 -4.18 -1.87
N ASP A 126 12.33 -4.18 -1.40
CA ASP A 126 12.92 -5.31 -0.67
C ASP A 126 12.13 -5.62 0.61
N PHE A 127 11.73 -4.57 1.33
CA PHE A 127 10.91 -4.70 2.53
C PHE A 127 9.58 -5.41 2.24
N LEU A 128 8.86 -5.02 1.20
CA LEU A 128 7.57 -5.63 0.84
C LEU A 128 7.74 -7.04 0.27
N TRP A 129 8.85 -7.30 -0.42
CA TRP A 129 9.12 -8.63 -0.99
C TRP A 129 9.38 -9.68 0.08
N ASN A 130 10.06 -9.32 1.17
CA ASN A 130 10.41 -10.24 2.24
C ASN A 130 9.19 -10.85 2.97
N PRO A 131 8.16 -10.10 3.40
CA PRO A 131 6.96 -10.69 4.00
C PRO A 131 6.29 -11.72 3.10
N MET A 132 6.27 -11.49 1.80
CA MET A 132 5.73 -12.41 0.83
C MET A 132 6.55 -13.72 0.73
N LYS A 133 7.87 -13.64 1.05
CA LYS A 133 8.75 -14.83 1.18
C LYS A 133 8.67 -15.48 2.56
N ILE A 134 8.64 -14.68 3.64
CA ILE A 134 8.57 -15.15 5.03
C ILE A 134 7.31 -15.98 5.26
N GLN A 135 6.26 -15.71 4.51
CA GLN A 135 5.05 -16.50 4.53
C GLN A 135 5.27 -18.00 4.30
N GLN A 136 6.31 -18.37 3.59
CA GLN A 136 6.69 -19.78 3.42
C GLN A 136 7.15 -20.39 4.76
N THR A 137 7.56 -19.57 5.73
CA THR A 137 8.07 -20.01 7.04
C THR A 137 7.03 -19.98 8.16
N LYS A 138 5.85 -19.36 7.95
CA LYS A 138 4.75 -19.24 8.94
C LYS A 138 5.15 -18.61 10.29
N ASN A 139 6.21 -17.80 10.35
CA ASN A 139 6.70 -17.24 11.59
C ASN A 139 6.32 -15.75 11.72
N VAL A 140 5.43 -15.47 12.66
CA VAL A 140 4.95 -14.10 12.95
C VAL A 140 6.03 -13.22 13.56
N ASP A 141 6.87 -13.81 14.40
CA ASP A 141 7.96 -13.08 15.07
C ASP A 141 8.94 -12.55 14.01
N ASP A 142 9.25 -13.35 12.98
CA ASP A 142 10.11 -12.91 11.87
C ASP A 142 9.52 -11.72 11.12
N PHE A 143 8.19 -11.61 11.00
CA PHE A 143 7.55 -10.45 10.36
C PHE A 143 7.65 -9.21 11.24
N ALA A 144 7.38 -9.34 12.54
CA ALA A 144 7.50 -8.23 13.49
C ALA A 144 8.94 -7.69 13.58
N ASP A 145 9.92 -8.58 13.65
CA ASP A 145 11.35 -8.23 13.65
C ASP A 145 11.74 -7.52 12.35
N HIS A 146 11.24 -7.99 11.20
CA HIS A 146 11.49 -7.38 9.90
C HIS A 146 10.91 -5.96 9.81
N VAL A 147 9.72 -5.73 10.37
CA VAL A 147 9.11 -4.37 10.45
C VAL A 147 9.95 -3.47 11.34
N TYR A 148 10.36 -3.97 12.50
CA TYR A 148 11.18 -3.21 13.46
C TYR A 148 12.53 -2.79 12.85
N ASP A 149 13.24 -3.73 12.21
CA ASP A 149 14.54 -3.46 11.58
C ASP A 149 14.43 -2.45 10.45
N PHE A 150 13.37 -2.53 9.65
CA PHE A 150 13.12 -1.58 8.57
C PHE A 150 12.81 -0.19 9.12
N ASP A 151 11.93 -0.06 10.11
CA ASP A 151 11.58 1.23 10.72
C ASP A 151 12.79 1.86 11.41
N ALA A 152 13.60 1.08 12.11
CA ALA A 152 14.82 1.57 12.76
C ALA A 152 15.76 2.27 11.76
N LYS A 153 15.81 1.76 10.51
CA LYS A 153 16.71 2.25 9.47
C LYS A 153 16.11 3.37 8.61
N TYR A 154 14.84 3.25 8.21
CA TYR A 154 14.21 4.11 7.19
C TYR A 154 13.15 5.06 7.73
N LYS A 155 12.73 4.92 8.99
CA LYS A 155 11.74 5.76 9.65
C LYS A 155 10.42 5.84 8.89
N LEU A 156 9.60 4.84 9.06
CA LEU A 156 8.24 4.81 8.53
C LEU A 156 7.39 5.91 9.17
N ASP A 157 6.42 6.42 8.42
CA ASP A 157 5.41 7.30 8.99
C ASP A 157 4.42 6.53 9.89
N ASP A 158 3.78 7.25 10.82
CA ASP A 158 2.84 6.66 11.79
C ASP A 158 1.71 5.86 11.13
N TRP A 159 1.22 6.33 9.97
CA TRP A 159 0.18 5.66 9.21
C TRP A 159 0.65 4.30 8.65
N SER A 160 1.86 4.25 8.10
CA SER A 160 2.46 3.01 7.61
C SER A 160 2.72 2.01 8.74
N LEU A 161 3.20 2.52 9.90
CA LEU A 161 3.39 1.68 11.10
C LEU A 161 2.07 1.13 11.63
N GLU A 162 1.00 1.94 11.69
CA GLU A 162 -0.32 1.47 12.11
C GLU A 162 -0.84 0.34 11.22
N LEU A 163 -0.68 0.47 9.89
CA LEU A 163 -1.06 -0.57 8.94
C LEU A 163 -0.25 -1.87 9.12
N LEU A 164 1.05 -1.76 9.34
CA LEU A 164 1.91 -2.92 9.59
C LEU A 164 1.58 -3.60 10.92
N GLN A 165 1.19 -2.85 11.95
CA GLN A 165 0.70 -3.41 13.21
C GLN A 165 -0.60 -4.20 13.00
N ILE A 166 -1.54 -3.68 12.20
CA ILE A 166 -2.77 -4.40 11.84
C ILE A 166 -2.40 -5.70 11.12
N ALA A 167 -1.51 -5.65 10.13
CA ALA A 167 -1.05 -6.83 9.42
C ALA A 167 -0.39 -7.85 10.37
N THR A 168 0.43 -7.41 11.32
CA THR A 168 1.09 -8.29 12.29
C THR A 168 0.08 -9.01 13.19
N ILE A 169 -0.91 -8.30 13.70
CA ILE A 169 -1.98 -8.87 14.55
C ILE A 169 -2.80 -9.88 13.76
N ASP A 170 -3.23 -9.52 12.56
CA ASP A 170 -4.02 -10.40 11.70
C ASP A 170 -3.21 -11.63 11.23
N TYR A 171 -1.89 -11.47 11.06
CA TYR A 171 -0.97 -12.54 10.72
C TYR A 171 -0.81 -13.55 11.86
N SER A 172 -0.81 -13.10 13.13
CA SER A 172 -0.66 -13.96 14.31
C SER A 172 -1.82 -14.92 14.53
N GLY A 173 -2.98 -14.63 13.97
CA GLY A 173 -4.16 -15.50 14.06
C GLY A 173 -4.75 -15.61 15.47
N SER A 174 -4.46 -14.62 16.35
CA SER A 174 -5.03 -14.50 17.70
C SER A 174 -6.45 -14.00 17.68
#